data_de4791f350bcc7609ee5119d95f99b9a
#
_entry.id   de4791f350bcc7609ee5119d95f99b9a
#
_cell.length_a   1.000
_cell.length_b   1.000
_cell.length_c   1.000
_cell.angle_alpha   90.00
_cell.angle_beta   90.00
_cell.angle_gamma   90.00
#
_symmetry.space_group_name_H-M   'P 1'
#
loop_
_entity.id
_entity.type
_entity.pdbx_description
1 polymer ?
#
loop_
_entity_poly.entity_id
_entity_poly.type
_entity_poly.pdbx_seq_one_letter_code
_entity_poly.pdbx_strand_id
1 'polypeptide(L)'
;IKATLPPESLKYLENLEQTLHIGIKPYKPYAKFREILNRVNDAAVKRKTLEIVYYTMSRKRETRRKVDPYRIWFFNGSFYLIGYCHMRHEIRIFVLDRIKMLHETKDTFEVPEDFSLDEFMGQSFGVFKGEPVRVKIWFSPEVAGYIKEKIWHESQEIHQKDDGSIIFEAEVAGVEEIKFWVMSWGSHALVLEPEWLREEIRTEIEAMLDRYEREAE
;
A
#
# COMPACT_ATOMS: atom_id res chain seq x y z
N ILE A 1 -9.00 -24.64 0.01
CA ILE A 1 -7.59 -24.87 -0.34
C ILE A 1 -6.99 -25.98 0.53
N LYS A 2 -7.09 -25.94 1.90
CA LYS A 2 -6.56 -27.02 2.76
C LYS A 2 -7.11 -28.40 2.40
N ALA A 3 -8.38 -28.52 2.07
CA ALA A 3 -9.05 -29.81 1.75
C ALA A 3 -8.61 -30.44 0.40
N THR A 4 -7.87 -29.72 -0.42
CA THR A 4 -7.40 -30.18 -1.74
C THR A 4 -5.89 -30.40 -1.83
N LEU A 5 -5.18 -30.18 -0.72
CA LEU A 5 -3.73 -30.36 -0.66
C LEU A 5 -3.37 -31.82 -0.37
N PRO A 6 -2.25 -32.33 -0.92
CA PRO A 6 -1.69 -33.62 -0.55
C PRO A 6 -1.41 -33.70 0.96
N PRO A 7 -1.53 -34.90 1.58
CA PRO A 7 -1.33 -35.07 3.04
C PRO A 7 0.00 -34.52 3.58
N GLU A 8 1.08 -34.64 2.78
CA GLU A 8 2.42 -34.13 3.15
C GLU A 8 2.44 -32.60 3.20
N SER A 9 1.79 -31.94 2.24
CA SER A 9 1.68 -30.49 2.20
C SER A 9 0.82 -29.96 3.34
N LEU A 10 -0.26 -30.69 3.71
CA LEU A 10 -1.08 -30.37 4.88
C LEU A 10 -0.28 -30.44 6.18
N LYS A 11 0.48 -31.53 6.36
CA LYS A 11 1.33 -31.72 7.54
C LYS A 11 2.42 -30.65 7.64
N TYR A 12 2.99 -30.25 6.51
CA TYR A 12 3.97 -29.16 6.47
C TYR A 12 3.34 -27.80 6.88
N LEU A 13 2.13 -27.49 6.37
CA LEU A 13 1.42 -26.26 6.75
C LEU A 13 1.01 -26.27 8.22
N GLU A 14 0.54 -27.42 8.77
CA GLU A 14 0.22 -27.56 10.18
C GLU A 14 1.44 -27.35 11.08
N ASN A 15 2.59 -27.87 10.68
CA ASN A 15 3.85 -27.64 11.40
C ASN A 15 4.28 -26.17 11.34
N LEU A 16 4.12 -25.52 10.18
CA LEU A 16 4.39 -24.08 10.04
C LEU A 16 3.46 -23.23 10.91
N GLU A 17 2.16 -23.57 10.98
CA GLU A 17 1.20 -22.86 11.83
C GLU A 17 1.56 -22.93 13.32
N GLN A 18 2.23 -24.00 13.76
CA GLN A 18 2.70 -24.15 15.15
C GLN A 18 3.97 -23.35 15.46
N THR A 19 4.83 -23.13 14.47
CA THR A 19 6.16 -22.55 14.65
C THR A 19 6.29 -21.14 14.07
N LEU A 20 5.46 -20.77 13.09
CA LEU A 20 5.49 -19.48 12.41
C LEU A 20 4.30 -18.61 12.84
N HIS A 21 4.58 -17.50 13.48
CA HIS A 21 3.61 -16.46 13.76
C HIS A 21 3.84 -15.25 12.87
N ILE A 22 2.90 -14.94 11.98
CA ILE A 22 2.95 -13.75 11.15
C ILE A 22 2.31 -12.59 11.91
N GLY A 23 3.15 -11.71 12.45
CA GLY A 23 2.71 -10.50 13.13
C GLY A 23 2.31 -9.42 12.12
N ILE A 24 1.03 -9.07 12.08
CA ILE A 24 0.52 -7.97 11.24
C ILE A 24 0.00 -6.88 12.18
N LYS A 25 0.75 -5.78 12.27
CA LYS A 25 0.34 -4.59 13.05
C LYS A 25 0.80 -3.31 12.34
N PRO A 26 -0.05 -2.26 12.29
CA PRO A 26 -1.46 -2.23 12.70
C PRO A 26 -2.36 -3.10 11.79
N TYR A 27 -3.50 -3.57 12.30
CA TYR A 27 -4.49 -4.28 11.51
C TYR A 27 -5.91 -3.77 11.82
N LYS A 28 -6.82 -3.99 10.88
CA LYS A 28 -8.23 -3.64 11.04
C LYS A 28 -9.04 -4.84 11.53
N PRO A 29 -10.12 -4.63 12.30
CA PRO A 29 -10.96 -5.72 12.82
C PRO A 29 -11.83 -6.33 11.70
N TYR A 30 -11.23 -7.14 10.83
CA TYR A 30 -11.87 -7.66 9.61
C TYR A 30 -13.08 -8.57 9.84
N ALA A 31 -13.30 -9.04 11.07
CA ALA A 31 -14.52 -9.76 11.40
C ALA A 31 -15.79 -8.98 11.02
N LYS A 32 -15.75 -7.64 11.14
CA LYS A 32 -16.85 -6.73 10.74
C LYS A 32 -17.02 -6.59 9.23
N PHE A 33 -15.99 -6.90 8.45
CA PHE A 33 -15.95 -6.69 6.99
C PHE A 33 -15.87 -8.00 6.21
N ARG A 34 -15.95 -9.15 6.90
CA ARG A 34 -15.85 -10.49 6.29
C ARG A 34 -16.88 -10.67 5.17
N GLU A 35 -18.10 -10.19 5.37
CA GLU A 35 -19.16 -10.30 4.36
C GLU A 35 -18.81 -9.51 3.10
N ILE A 36 -18.34 -8.26 3.24
CA ILE A 36 -17.91 -7.43 2.10
C ILE A 36 -16.74 -8.10 1.36
N LEU A 37 -15.75 -8.61 2.11
CA LEU A 37 -14.60 -9.30 1.53
C LEU A 37 -15.04 -10.52 0.71
N ASN A 38 -15.91 -11.36 1.25
CA ASN A 38 -16.42 -12.56 0.56
C ASN A 38 -17.19 -12.17 -0.70
N ARG A 39 -18.11 -11.20 -0.60
CA ARG A 39 -18.91 -10.74 -1.75
C ARG A 39 -18.07 -10.13 -2.85
N VAL A 40 -17.03 -9.35 -2.51
CA VAL A 40 -16.07 -8.82 -3.50
C VAL A 40 -15.30 -9.96 -4.16
N ASN A 41 -14.83 -10.94 -3.37
CA ASN A 41 -14.14 -12.11 -3.89
C ASN A 41 -15.02 -12.92 -4.85
N ASP A 42 -16.25 -13.20 -4.45
CA ASP A 42 -17.20 -13.94 -5.27
C ASP A 42 -17.49 -13.24 -6.59
N ALA A 43 -17.68 -11.91 -6.56
CA ALA A 43 -17.90 -11.12 -7.75
C ALA A 43 -16.67 -11.11 -8.66
N ALA A 44 -15.46 -11.03 -8.11
CA ALA A 44 -14.22 -11.11 -8.87
C ALA A 44 -14.07 -12.48 -9.57
N VAL A 45 -14.34 -13.58 -8.86
CA VAL A 45 -14.29 -14.93 -9.41
C VAL A 45 -15.34 -15.13 -10.51
N LYS A 46 -16.58 -14.66 -10.28
CA LYS A 46 -17.70 -14.77 -11.22
C LYS A 46 -17.67 -13.73 -12.35
N ARG A 47 -16.68 -12.84 -12.36
CA ARG A 47 -16.58 -11.74 -13.32
C ARG A 47 -17.85 -10.86 -13.36
N LYS A 48 -18.38 -10.52 -12.18
CA LYS A 48 -19.55 -9.67 -12.01
C LYS A 48 -19.18 -8.26 -11.63
N THR A 49 -19.73 -7.27 -12.35
CA THR A 49 -19.57 -5.86 -11.99
C THR A 49 -20.31 -5.57 -10.68
N LEU A 50 -19.67 -4.83 -9.82
CA LEU A 50 -20.22 -4.37 -8.55
C LEU A 50 -20.69 -2.93 -8.65
N GLU A 51 -21.83 -2.62 -8.05
CA GLU A 51 -22.22 -1.28 -7.69
C GLU A 51 -21.91 -1.07 -6.21
N ILE A 52 -21.05 -0.08 -5.90
CA ILE A 52 -20.62 0.22 -4.54
C ILE A 52 -20.94 1.66 -4.14
N VAL A 53 -21.29 1.86 -2.87
CA VAL A 53 -21.25 3.18 -2.23
C VAL A 53 -19.92 3.26 -1.47
N TYR A 54 -19.06 4.16 -1.92
CA TYR A 54 -17.69 4.28 -1.44
C TYR A 54 -17.44 5.61 -0.73
N TYR A 55 -16.96 5.56 0.50
CA TYR A 55 -16.56 6.74 1.26
C TYR A 55 -15.13 7.16 0.94
N THR A 56 -14.96 8.39 0.44
CA THR A 56 -13.66 8.98 0.13
C THR A 56 -13.21 9.88 1.28
N MET A 57 -12.13 9.51 1.97
CA MET A 57 -11.61 10.24 3.14
C MET A 57 -11.18 11.67 2.81
N SER A 58 -10.43 11.88 1.74
CA SER A 58 -9.92 13.21 1.34
C SER A 58 -11.03 14.20 1.02
N ARG A 59 -12.16 13.72 0.52
CA ARG A 59 -13.33 14.57 0.17
C ARG A 59 -14.45 14.48 1.18
N LYS A 60 -14.30 13.62 2.21
CA LYS A 60 -15.31 13.37 3.27
C LYS A 60 -16.72 13.15 2.72
N ARG A 61 -16.84 12.41 1.61
CA ARG A 61 -18.14 12.16 0.95
C ARG A 61 -18.24 10.75 0.40
N GLU A 62 -19.48 10.30 0.28
CA GLU A 62 -19.85 9.06 -0.36
C GLU A 62 -20.14 9.26 -1.85
N THR A 63 -19.81 8.28 -2.65
CA THR A 63 -20.08 8.27 -4.08
C THR A 63 -20.50 6.87 -4.50
N ARG A 64 -21.51 6.79 -5.37
CA ARG A 64 -21.93 5.54 -6.00
C ARG A 64 -21.07 5.29 -7.23
N ARG A 65 -20.57 4.07 -7.38
CA ARG A 65 -19.67 3.68 -8.47
C ARG A 65 -19.97 2.27 -8.94
N LYS A 66 -19.85 2.06 -10.26
CA LYS A 66 -19.71 0.71 -10.82
C LYS A 66 -18.22 0.38 -10.90
N VAL A 67 -17.85 -0.82 -10.45
CA VAL A 67 -16.47 -1.29 -10.38
C VAL A 67 -16.43 -2.76 -10.85
N ASP A 68 -15.52 -3.06 -11.75
CA ASP A 68 -15.19 -4.43 -12.13
C ASP A 68 -14.05 -4.92 -11.23
N PRO A 69 -14.31 -5.86 -10.31
CA PRO A 69 -13.32 -6.30 -9.33
C PRO A 69 -12.28 -7.21 -9.98
N TYR A 70 -11.05 -6.75 -10.15
CA TYR A 70 -9.97 -7.52 -10.75
C TYR A 70 -9.23 -8.38 -9.73
N ARG A 71 -8.76 -7.77 -8.63
CA ARG A 71 -7.96 -8.43 -7.58
C ARG A 71 -8.29 -7.87 -6.19
N ILE A 72 -8.15 -8.73 -5.18
CA ILE A 72 -8.07 -8.30 -3.79
C ILE A 72 -6.60 -8.35 -3.39
N TRP A 73 -6.12 -7.28 -2.81
CA TRP A 73 -4.75 -7.13 -2.35
C TRP A 73 -4.73 -6.83 -0.85
N PHE A 74 -3.88 -7.55 -0.11
CA PHE A 74 -3.66 -7.31 1.31
C PHE A 74 -2.29 -6.66 1.50
N PHE A 75 -2.28 -5.46 2.06
CA PHE A 75 -1.06 -4.70 2.28
C PHE A 75 -1.17 -3.83 3.54
N ASN A 76 -0.10 -3.81 4.34
CA ASN A 76 -0.03 -3.04 5.60
C ASN A 76 -1.29 -3.16 6.48
N GLY A 77 -1.75 -4.40 6.71
CA GLY A 77 -2.89 -4.66 7.56
C GLY A 77 -4.25 -4.23 6.98
N SER A 78 -4.32 -3.90 5.70
CA SER A 78 -5.54 -3.47 5.00
C SER A 78 -5.84 -4.30 3.76
N PHE A 79 -7.13 -4.58 3.51
CA PHE A 79 -7.57 -5.15 2.25
C PHE A 79 -7.97 -4.05 1.27
N TYR A 80 -7.54 -4.23 0.04
CA TYR A 80 -7.83 -3.33 -1.07
C TYR A 80 -8.48 -4.11 -2.20
N LEU A 81 -9.48 -3.51 -2.82
CA LEU A 81 -10.02 -3.94 -4.11
C LEU A 81 -9.32 -3.15 -5.20
N ILE A 82 -8.70 -3.84 -6.14
CA ILE A 82 -8.16 -3.28 -7.36
C ILE A 82 -9.13 -3.65 -8.48
N GLY A 83 -9.62 -2.65 -9.21
CA GLY A 83 -10.60 -2.87 -10.26
C GLY A 83 -10.85 -1.64 -11.12
N TYR A 84 -11.47 -1.87 -12.27
CA TYR A 84 -11.83 -0.81 -13.20
C TYR A 84 -13.02 -0.01 -12.67
N CYS A 85 -12.85 1.29 -12.55
CA CYS A 85 -13.88 2.22 -12.09
C CYS A 85 -14.58 2.87 -13.27
N HIS A 86 -15.81 2.48 -13.58
CA HIS A 86 -16.58 3.03 -14.70
C HIS A 86 -16.81 4.54 -14.61
N MET A 87 -16.89 5.11 -13.39
CA MET A 87 -17.02 6.57 -13.20
C MET A 87 -15.75 7.33 -13.61
N ARG A 88 -14.58 6.71 -13.50
CA ARG A 88 -13.28 7.35 -13.76
C ARG A 88 -12.63 6.87 -15.03
N HIS A 89 -13.14 5.78 -15.62
CA HIS A 89 -12.60 5.13 -16.81
C HIS A 89 -11.15 4.69 -16.67
N GLU A 90 -10.78 4.23 -15.44
CA GLU A 90 -9.43 3.80 -15.10
C GLU A 90 -9.45 2.72 -14.01
N ILE A 91 -8.36 1.94 -13.91
CA ILE A 91 -8.16 1.01 -12.80
C ILE A 91 -7.82 1.80 -11.53
N ARG A 92 -8.53 1.50 -10.44
CA ARG A 92 -8.37 2.18 -9.15
C ARG A 92 -8.24 1.20 -8.00
N ILE A 93 -7.68 1.72 -6.92
CA ILE A 93 -7.54 1.03 -5.64
C ILE A 93 -8.61 1.55 -4.68
N PHE A 94 -9.38 0.63 -4.11
CA PHE A 94 -10.42 0.94 -3.13
C PHE A 94 -10.12 0.24 -1.82
N VAL A 95 -10.03 0.98 -0.73
CA VAL A 95 -9.92 0.40 0.63
C VAL A 95 -11.22 -0.32 0.96
N LEU A 96 -11.17 -1.60 1.24
CA LEU A 96 -12.35 -2.47 1.32
C LEU A 96 -13.35 -2.01 2.41
N ASP A 97 -12.86 -1.61 3.57
CA ASP A 97 -13.68 -1.17 4.70
C ASP A 97 -14.33 0.23 4.52
N ARG A 98 -14.00 0.92 3.45
CA ARG A 98 -14.67 2.18 3.04
C ARG A 98 -15.85 1.93 2.09
N ILE A 99 -16.12 0.69 1.72
CA ILE A 99 -17.33 0.30 0.99
C ILE A 99 -18.47 0.25 2.00
N LYS A 100 -19.46 1.14 1.86
CA LYS A 100 -20.62 1.26 2.75
C LYS A 100 -21.78 0.36 2.30
N MET A 101 -21.95 0.23 1.00
CA MET A 101 -22.94 -0.66 0.38
C MET A 101 -22.29 -1.32 -0.83
N LEU A 102 -22.69 -2.56 -1.08
CA LEU A 102 -22.23 -3.34 -2.21
C LEU A 102 -23.40 -4.09 -2.81
N HIS A 103 -23.54 -4.01 -4.14
CA HIS A 103 -24.56 -4.71 -4.91
C HIS A 103 -23.90 -5.38 -6.11
N GLU A 104 -24.17 -6.67 -6.31
CA GLU A 104 -23.75 -7.38 -7.51
C GLU A 104 -24.73 -7.04 -8.64
N THR A 105 -24.25 -6.57 -9.76
CA THR A 105 -25.07 -6.24 -10.93
C THR A 105 -25.25 -7.46 -11.83
N LYS A 106 -26.07 -7.31 -12.88
CA LYS A 106 -26.19 -8.33 -13.95
C LYS A 106 -25.03 -8.26 -14.95
N ASP A 107 -24.32 -7.14 -14.98
CA ASP A 107 -23.23 -6.88 -15.91
C ASP A 107 -22.03 -7.80 -15.60
N THR A 108 -21.36 -8.23 -16.65
CA THR A 108 -20.13 -9.01 -16.58
C THR A 108 -18.98 -8.22 -17.20
N PHE A 109 -17.76 -8.57 -16.83
CA PHE A 109 -16.55 -7.94 -17.37
C PHE A 109 -15.48 -8.99 -17.68
N GLU A 110 -14.52 -8.59 -18.48
CA GLU A 110 -13.28 -9.34 -18.70
C GLU A 110 -12.12 -8.54 -18.10
N VAL A 111 -11.18 -9.24 -17.46
CA VAL A 111 -9.91 -8.62 -17.06
C VAL A 111 -9.03 -8.57 -18.30
N PRO A 112 -8.48 -7.41 -18.66
CA PRO A 112 -7.53 -7.33 -19.78
C PRO A 112 -6.41 -8.35 -19.63
N GLU A 113 -6.04 -9.02 -20.73
CA GLU A 113 -5.00 -10.08 -20.72
C GLU A 113 -3.63 -9.52 -20.29
N ASP A 114 -3.38 -8.26 -20.60
CA ASP A 114 -2.18 -7.51 -20.24
C ASP A 114 -2.21 -6.94 -18.82
N PHE A 115 -3.29 -7.13 -18.07
CA PHE A 115 -3.33 -6.65 -16.68
C PHE A 115 -2.46 -7.50 -15.76
N SER A 116 -1.37 -6.92 -15.31
CA SER A 116 -0.50 -7.45 -14.26
C SER A 116 -0.65 -6.62 -12.99
N LEU A 117 -0.90 -7.29 -11.84
CA LEU A 117 -0.94 -6.61 -10.55
C LEU A 117 0.42 -6.03 -10.19
N ASP A 118 1.49 -6.77 -10.45
CA ASP A 118 2.85 -6.38 -10.12
C ASP A 118 3.28 -5.16 -10.93
N GLU A 119 3.01 -5.13 -12.24
CA GLU A 119 3.24 -3.95 -13.07
C GLU A 119 2.36 -2.76 -12.66
N PHE A 120 1.08 -3.05 -12.33
CA PHE A 120 0.17 -2.01 -11.86
C PHE A 120 0.64 -1.38 -10.56
N MET A 121 1.30 -2.14 -9.67
CA MET A 121 1.80 -1.68 -8.37
C MET A 121 3.30 -1.33 -8.39
N GLY A 122 4.07 -1.87 -9.34
CA GLY A 122 5.54 -1.88 -9.32
C GLY A 122 6.21 -0.50 -9.26
N GLN A 123 5.53 0.54 -9.73
CA GLN A 123 6.03 1.93 -9.63
C GLN A 123 5.63 2.64 -8.33
N SER A 124 4.75 2.02 -7.52
CA SER A 124 4.25 2.65 -6.29
C SER A 124 5.07 2.20 -5.10
N PHE A 125 5.49 3.13 -4.24
CA PHE A 125 6.15 2.79 -2.97
C PHE A 125 5.18 2.07 -2.01
N GLY A 126 3.88 2.18 -2.26
CA GLY A 126 2.81 1.49 -1.54
C GLY A 126 1.49 1.53 -2.31
N VAL A 127 0.46 2.17 -1.76
CA VAL A 127 -0.91 2.20 -2.33
C VAL A 127 -1.17 3.42 -3.22
N PHE A 128 -0.46 4.52 -2.96
CA PHE A 128 -0.65 5.77 -3.71
C PHE A 128 0.01 5.68 -5.08
N LYS A 129 -0.68 6.21 -6.08
CA LYS A 129 -0.22 6.33 -7.46
C LYS A 129 -0.01 7.78 -7.82
N GLY A 130 0.97 8.05 -8.65
CA GLY A 130 1.30 9.37 -9.17
C GLY A 130 2.26 9.26 -10.33
N GLU A 131 2.73 10.40 -10.83
CA GLU A 131 3.84 10.43 -11.76
C GLU A 131 5.11 9.89 -11.07
N PRO A 132 5.91 9.07 -11.75
CA PRO A 132 7.17 8.59 -11.21
C PRO A 132 8.12 9.75 -10.87
N VAL A 133 8.70 9.70 -9.70
CA VAL A 133 9.66 10.70 -9.21
C VAL A 133 10.92 9.99 -8.74
N ARG A 134 12.06 10.41 -9.24
CA ARG A 134 13.34 9.93 -8.71
C ARG A 134 13.61 10.61 -7.39
N VAL A 135 13.83 9.79 -6.36
CA VAL A 135 14.19 10.24 -5.02
C VAL A 135 15.61 9.82 -4.69
N LYS A 136 16.29 10.69 -3.95
CA LYS A 136 17.63 10.44 -3.42
C LYS A 136 17.64 10.80 -1.95
N ILE A 137 17.90 9.82 -1.10
CA ILE A 137 17.77 9.92 0.34
C ILE A 137 19.07 9.46 0.99
N TRP A 138 19.63 10.31 1.83
CA TRP A 138 20.73 9.94 2.70
C TRP A 138 20.22 9.30 3.98
N PHE A 139 20.89 8.25 4.42
CA PHE A 139 20.68 7.63 5.72
C PHE A 139 21.98 7.57 6.50
N SER A 140 21.88 7.84 7.81
CA SER A 140 23.03 7.82 8.70
C SER A 140 23.62 6.41 8.87
N PRO A 141 24.90 6.31 9.33
CA PRO A 141 25.54 5.02 9.57
C PRO A 141 24.77 4.10 10.52
N GLU A 142 24.07 4.68 11.51
CA GLU A 142 23.32 3.95 12.54
C GLU A 142 22.16 3.14 11.97
N VAL A 143 21.55 3.61 10.90
CA VAL A 143 20.39 2.94 10.26
C VAL A 143 20.73 2.32 8.92
N ALA A 144 21.91 2.55 8.37
CA ALA A 144 22.33 2.05 7.05
C ALA A 144 22.19 0.53 6.91
N GLY A 145 22.47 -0.23 7.99
CA GLY A 145 22.30 -1.68 8.03
C GLY A 145 20.86 -2.10 7.78
N TYR A 146 19.90 -1.49 8.50
CA TYR A 146 18.48 -1.80 8.38
C TYR A 146 17.90 -1.49 6.98
N ILE A 147 18.43 -0.42 6.36
CA ILE A 147 18.01 -0.05 5.00
C ILE A 147 18.51 -1.09 3.99
N LYS A 148 19.76 -1.52 4.10
CA LYS A 148 20.38 -2.50 3.18
C LYS A 148 19.79 -3.90 3.27
N GLU A 149 19.25 -4.30 4.42
CA GLU A 149 18.69 -5.63 4.62
C GLU A 149 17.38 -5.89 3.87
N LYS A 150 16.73 -4.85 3.34
CA LYS A 150 15.39 -4.95 2.74
C LYS A 150 15.36 -4.38 1.34
N ILE A 151 14.49 -4.95 0.53
CA ILE A 151 14.03 -4.33 -0.72
C ILE A 151 12.81 -3.49 -0.38
N TRP A 152 12.97 -2.17 -0.44
CA TRP A 152 11.91 -1.19 -0.18
C TRP A 152 11.16 -0.83 -1.44
N HIS A 153 11.86 -0.84 -2.58
CA HIS A 153 11.30 -0.61 -3.90
C HIS A 153 12.11 -1.36 -4.96
N GLU A 154 11.45 -1.85 -6.02
CA GLU A 154 12.10 -2.65 -7.06
C GLU A 154 13.21 -1.89 -7.81
N SER A 155 13.03 -0.57 -7.98
CA SER A 155 14.03 0.30 -8.64
C SER A 155 15.12 0.81 -7.70
N GLN A 156 15.20 0.33 -6.45
CA GLN A 156 16.16 0.87 -5.49
C GLN A 156 17.61 0.60 -5.87
N GLU A 157 18.43 1.62 -5.69
CA GLU A 157 19.89 1.52 -5.70
C GLU A 157 20.43 2.07 -4.38
N ILE A 158 21.45 1.39 -3.81
CA ILE A 158 22.04 1.79 -2.52
C ILE A 158 23.55 1.97 -2.71
N HIS A 159 24.03 3.17 -2.42
CA HIS A 159 25.44 3.54 -2.51
C HIS A 159 26.00 3.82 -1.12
N GLN A 160 26.99 3.03 -0.69
CA GLN A 160 27.65 3.23 0.58
C GLN A 160 28.74 4.31 0.48
N LYS A 161 28.86 5.15 1.51
CA LYS A 161 29.91 6.15 1.66
C LYS A 161 30.99 5.67 2.64
N ASP A 162 32.15 6.35 2.60
CA ASP A 162 33.31 6.02 3.44
C ASP A 162 33.04 6.21 4.94
N ASP A 163 32.12 7.12 5.30
CA ASP A 163 31.70 7.40 6.67
C ASP A 163 30.69 6.37 7.21
N GLY A 164 30.35 5.34 6.43
CA GLY A 164 29.37 4.30 6.77
C GLY A 164 27.92 4.68 6.48
N SER A 165 27.64 5.93 6.12
CA SER A 165 26.32 6.35 5.65
C SER A 165 26.00 5.77 4.27
N ILE A 166 24.74 5.86 3.85
CA ILE A 166 24.32 5.39 2.53
C ILE A 166 23.47 6.44 1.83
N ILE A 167 23.47 6.35 0.51
CA ILE A 167 22.48 7.01 -0.35
C ILE A 167 21.56 5.92 -0.91
N PHE A 168 20.28 6.10 -0.67
CA PHE A 168 19.20 5.32 -1.29
C PHE A 168 18.63 6.13 -2.45
N GLU A 169 18.57 5.51 -3.62
CA GLU A 169 17.93 6.09 -4.80
C GLU A 169 16.83 5.16 -5.28
N ALA A 170 15.70 5.70 -5.70
CA ALA A 170 14.62 4.95 -6.32
C ALA A 170 13.77 5.86 -7.20
N GLU A 171 13.07 5.27 -8.16
CA GLU A 171 12.04 5.95 -8.94
C GLU A 171 10.67 5.49 -8.45
N VAL A 172 9.95 6.37 -7.73
CA VAL A 172 8.72 6.02 -7.00
C VAL A 172 7.54 6.84 -7.48
N ALA A 173 6.39 6.20 -7.63
CA ALA A 173 5.09 6.86 -7.73
C ALA A 173 4.43 6.90 -6.34
N GLY A 174 3.67 7.96 -6.05
CA GLY A 174 3.03 8.10 -4.74
C GLY A 174 3.98 8.64 -3.67
N VAL A 175 4.45 9.84 -3.88
CA VAL A 175 5.48 10.50 -3.05
C VAL A 175 5.04 10.69 -1.59
N GLU A 176 3.74 10.73 -1.32
CA GLU A 176 3.21 10.81 0.04
C GLU A 176 3.68 9.65 0.93
N GLU A 177 3.79 8.44 0.38
CA GLU A 177 4.23 7.28 1.16
C GLU A 177 5.73 7.32 1.44
N ILE A 178 6.54 7.74 0.47
CA ILE A 178 7.99 7.91 0.67
C ILE A 178 8.26 9.01 1.69
N LYS A 179 7.47 10.09 1.69
CA LYS A 179 7.53 11.16 2.71
C LYS A 179 7.36 10.59 4.11
N PHE A 180 6.28 9.80 4.35
CA PHE A 180 6.05 9.18 5.65
C PHE A 180 7.13 8.17 6.02
N TRP A 181 7.62 7.40 5.05
CA TRP A 181 8.70 6.45 5.28
C TRP A 181 9.99 7.16 5.71
N VAL A 182 10.39 8.22 5.02
CA VAL A 182 11.56 9.04 5.40
C VAL A 182 11.39 9.61 6.80
N MET A 183 10.23 10.23 7.09
CA MET A 183 9.96 10.82 8.39
C MET A 183 9.95 9.78 9.53
N SER A 184 9.65 8.52 9.26
CA SER A 184 9.68 7.46 10.27
C SER A 184 11.10 7.15 10.79
N TRP A 185 12.13 7.57 10.08
CA TRP A 185 13.54 7.42 10.47
C TRP A 185 14.07 8.62 11.29
N GLY A 186 13.24 9.65 11.50
CA GLY A 186 13.59 10.83 12.25
C GLY A 186 14.82 11.55 11.67
N SER A 187 15.77 11.92 12.55
CA SER A 187 17.02 12.61 12.15
C SER A 187 18.02 11.74 11.38
N HIS A 188 17.74 10.44 11.24
CA HIS A 188 18.61 9.52 10.53
C HIS A 188 18.39 9.47 9.03
N ALA A 189 17.40 10.20 8.50
CA ALA A 189 17.11 10.28 7.08
C ALA A 189 17.02 11.73 6.61
N LEU A 190 17.56 11.99 5.41
CA LEU A 190 17.51 13.30 4.76
C LEU A 190 17.26 13.14 3.28
N VAL A 191 16.18 13.74 2.77
CA VAL A 191 15.94 13.82 1.32
C VAL A 191 16.95 14.79 0.71
N LEU A 192 17.73 14.29 -0.24
CA LEU A 192 18.66 15.09 -1.05
C LEU A 192 17.99 15.60 -2.31
N GLU A 193 17.21 14.74 -2.96
CA GLU A 193 16.45 15.03 -4.19
C GLU A 193 15.09 14.31 -4.14
N PRO A 194 14.04 14.94 -4.71
CA PRO A 194 13.98 16.29 -5.25
C PRO A 194 13.86 17.35 -4.15
N GLU A 195 14.26 18.60 -4.46
CA GLU A 195 14.25 19.68 -3.48
C GLU A 195 12.86 20.02 -2.93
N TRP A 196 11.83 19.97 -3.77
CA TRP A 196 10.48 20.25 -3.33
C TRP A 196 9.99 19.25 -2.26
N LEU A 197 10.38 17.96 -2.35
CA LEU A 197 10.04 16.95 -1.32
C LEU A 197 10.79 17.24 -0.02
N ARG A 198 12.05 17.65 -0.11
CA ARG A 198 12.84 18.06 1.04
C ARG A 198 12.21 19.26 1.76
N GLU A 199 11.76 20.26 1.01
CA GLU A 199 11.08 21.43 1.57
C GLU A 199 9.71 21.09 2.19
N GLU A 200 8.95 20.17 1.57
CA GLU A 200 7.72 19.66 2.20
C GLU A 200 7.97 18.99 3.55
N ILE A 201 8.99 18.12 3.63
CA ILE A 201 9.35 17.44 4.87
C ILE A 201 9.84 18.46 5.90
N ARG A 202 10.64 19.45 5.49
CA ARG A 202 11.10 20.52 6.37
C ARG A 202 9.94 21.30 6.99
N THR A 203 8.97 21.69 6.15
CA THR A 203 7.76 22.37 6.61
C THR A 203 6.97 21.55 7.63
N GLU A 204 6.87 20.24 7.41
CA GLU A 204 6.20 19.32 8.34
C GLU A 204 6.93 19.21 9.66
N ILE A 205 8.28 19.14 9.63
CA ILE A 205 9.13 19.11 10.84
C ILE A 205 8.99 20.39 11.64
N GLU A 206 8.99 21.55 10.98
CA GLU A 206 8.77 22.85 11.62
C GLU A 206 7.40 22.92 12.30
N ALA A 207 6.36 22.44 11.62
CA ALA A 207 5.02 22.36 12.19
C ALA A 207 4.92 21.35 13.36
N MET A 208 5.68 20.26 13.31
CA MET A 208 5.80 19.32 14.45
C MET A 208 6.47 19.99 15.63
N LEU A 209 7.60 20.66 15.41
CA LEU A 209 8.35 21.36 16.46
C LEU A 209 7.47 22.40 17.17
N ASP A 210 6.79 23.25 16.41
CA ASP A 210 5.85 24.26 16.93
C ASP A 210 4.75 23.65 17.83
N ARG A 211 4.24 22.45 17.50
CA ARG A 211 3.26 21.75 18.35
C ARG A 211 3.87 21.26 19.66
N TYR A 212 5.09 20.68 19.61
CA TYR A 212 5.78 20.22 20.82
C TYR A 212 6.15 21.37 21.75
N GLU A 213 6.48 22.53 21.21
CA GLU A 213 6.78 23.73 22.00
C GLU A 213 5.53 24.32 22.67
N ARG A 214 4.40 24.37 21.96
CA ARG A 214 3.13 24.94 22.49
C ARG A 214 2.46 24.07 23.56
N GLU A 215 2.59 22.74 23.48
CA GLU A 215 1.99 21.84 24.47
C GLU A 215 2.88 21.69 25.73
N ALA A 216 4.10 22.24 25.73
CA ALA A 216 5.00 22.26 26.87
C ALA A 216 4.77 23.47 27.79
N GLU A 217 3.91 24.43 27.39
CA GLU A 217 3.43 25.56 28.22
C GLU A 217 2.08 25.21 28.89
#